data_989128df3bcb77c5a2a050d26f859177
#
_entry.id   989128df3bcb77c5a2a050d26f859177
#
_cell.length_a   1.000
_cell.length_b   1.000
_cell.length_c   1.000
_cell.angle_alpha   90.00
_cell.angle_beta   90.00
_cell.angle_gamma   90.00
#
_symmetry.space_group_name_H-M   'P 1'
#
loop_
_entity.id
_entity.type
_entity.pdbx_description
1 polymer ?
#
loop_
_entity_poly.entity_id
_entity_poly.type
_entity_poly.pdbx_seq_one_letter_code
_entity_poly.pdbx_strand_id
1 'polypeptide(L)'
;TPNKQPAHELPHLPRALNFYADYSGCGHWRMIWPELLLNCFGKANVQGGTVMIGDKNFYKGIETIRIQRQATEQQLNYIKWLKNVQAEKDFNFRIVYEIDDLIFREDIPDYNKFKFAFEDPKIRQTSMEIMQLCDEVSVTNEYMRNYYIEKTGNKNITVIPNFIPRFWMDRFFDLDKIKENFQRFKRKPRIVYCGSGAHFDIENRIKQKDDFFHVNEVIRKTVDKFQW
;
A
#
# COMPACT_ATOMS: atom_id res chain seq x y z
N THR A 1 20.76 5.73 -53.18
CA THR A 1 20.94 5.23 -51.80
C THR A 1 19.66 5.49 -51.01
N PRO A 2 18.98 4.46 -50.50
CA PRO A 2 17.78 4.68 -49.67
C PRO A 2 18.18 5.36 -48.38
N ASN A 3 17.53 6.50 -48.06
CA ASN A 3 17.63 7.19 -46.78
C ASN A 3 17.27 6.20 -45.65
N LYS A 4 18.26 5.71 -44.93
CA LYS A 4 18.02 5.06 -43.66
C LYS A 4 17.51 6.12 -42.70
N GLN A 5 16.19 6.14 -42.44
CA GLN A 5 15.68 6.88 -41.30
C GLN A 5 16.39 6.35 -40.04
N PRO A 6 16.86 7.23 -39.15
CA PRO A 6 17.43 6.78 -37.89
C PRO A 6 16.40 5.94 -37.18
N ALA A 7 16.80 4.75 -36.72
CA ALA A 7 15.96 3.92 -35.89
C ALA A 7 15.54 4.79 -34.68
N HIS A 8 14.24 5.03 -34.51
CA HIS A 8 13.73 5.67 -33.34
C HIS A 8 14.08 4.74 -32.19
N GLU A 9 15.07 5.12 -31.38
CA GLU A 9 15.33 4.44 -30.10
C GLU A 9 14.05 4.58 -29.28
N LEU A 10 13.47 3.44 -28.93
CA LEU A 10 12.34 3.42 -28.02
C LEU A 10 12.78 4.04 -26.69
N PRO A 11 11.98 4.92 -26.09
CA PRO A 11 12.35 5.53 -24.81
C PRO A 11 12.61 4.44 -23.77
N HIS A 12 13.70 4.60 -23.04
CA HIS A 12 14.00 3.70 -21.91
C HIS A 12 12.85 3.73 -20.89
N LEU A 13 12.25 2.58 -20.65
CA LEU A 13 11.23 2.44 -19.61
C LEU A 13 11.87 1.92 -18.33
N PRO A 14 11.73 2.64 -17.20
CA PRO A 14 12.20 2.16 -15.91
C PRO A 14 11.69 0.75 -15.60
N ARG A 15 12.55 -0.13 -15.09
CA ARG A 15 12.21 -1.51 -14.76
C ARG A 15 12.11 -1.67 -13.25
N ALA A 16 10.97 -2.17 -12.76
CA ALA A 16 10.74 -2.37 -11.34
C ALA A 16 10.17 -3.75 -11.03
N LEU A 17 10.46 -4.22 -9.82
CA LEU A 17 9.89 -5.43 -9.24
C LEU A 17 9.09 -5.07 -7.99
N ASN A 18 7.91 -5.65 -7.85
CA ASN A 18 7.04 -5.48 -6.70
C ASN A 18 6.88 -6.83 -5.97
N PHE A 19 7.26 -6.88 -4.70
CA PHE A 19 6.97 -8.03 -3.83
C PHE A 19 5.81 -7.69 -2.91
N TYR A 20 4.62 -8.26 -3.21
CA TYR A 20 3.39 -8.02 -2.47
C TYR A 20 3.41 -8.76 -1.13
N ALA A 21 2.85 -8.16 -0.10
CA ALA A 21 2.55 -8.87 1.13
C ALA A 21 1.34 -9.78 0.97
N ASP A 22 0.36 -9.33 0.18
CA ASP A 22 -0.90 -10.03 -0.05
C ASP A 22 -1.57 -9.58 -1.35
N TYR A 23 -2.62 -10.31 -1.75
CA TYR A 23 -3.52 -9.95 -2.84
C TYR A 23 -4.84 -9.33 -2.36
N SER A 24 -4.89 -8.83 -1.13
CA SER A 24 -6.06 -8.16 -0.54
C SER A 24 -6.03 -6.64 -0.75
N GLY A 25 -6.78 -5.89 0.07
CA GLY A 25 -6.95 -4.45 -0.10
C GLY A 25 -5.64 -3.67 -0.21
N CYS A 26 -4.72 -3.85 0.73
CA CYS A 26 -3.45 -3.10 0.73
C CYS A 26 -2.56 -3.49 -0.46
N GLY A 27 -2.48 -4.79 -0.79
CA GLY A 27 -1.76 -5.26 -1.96
C GLY A 27 -2.29 -4.65 -3.25
N HIS A 28 -3.62 -4.60 -3.42
CA HIS A 28 -4.23 -3.98 -4.58
C HIS A 28 -3.94 -2.48 -4.66
N TRP A 29 -4.24 -1.71 -3.61
CA TRP A 29 -4.14 -0.25 -3.64
C TRP A 29 -2.71 0.25 -3.70
N ARG A 30 -1.79 -0.44 -3.02
CA ARG A 30 -0.41 0.04 -2.89
C ARG A 30 0.54 -0.53 -3.94
N MET A 31 0.25 -1.71 -4.47
CA MET A 31 1.18 -2.43 -5.36
C MET A 31 0.57 -2.72 -6.73
N ILE A 32 -0.54 -3.47 -6.79
CA ILE A 32 -1.08 -4.02 -8.03
C ILE A 32 -1.66 -2.94 -8.95
N TRP A 33 -2.51 -2.03 -8.42
CA TRP A 33 -3.07 -0.95 -9.23
C TRP A 33 -2.01 0.02 -9.76
N PRO A 34 -1.04 0.51 -8.97
CA PRO A 34 0.07 1.30 -9.49
C PRO A 34 0.86 0.58 -10.57
N GLU A 35 1.17 -0.71 -10.40
CA GLU A 35 1.86 -1.54 -11.38
C GLU A 35 1.09 -1.60 -12.71
N LEU A 36 -0.19 -2.00 -12.66
CA LEU A 36 -1.03 -2.08 -13.85
C LEU A 36 -1.12 -0.76 -14.60
N LEU A 37 -1.29 0.36 -13.88
CA LEU A 37 -1.39 1.69 -14.49
C LEU A 37 -0.06 2.13 -15.12
N LEU A 38 1.06 1.92 -14.45
CA LEU A 38 2.39 2.25 -14.99
C LEU A 38 2.66 1.46 -16.27
N ASN A 39 2.32 0.18 -16.29
CA ASN A 39 2.46 -0.67 -17.48
C ASN A 39 1.48 -0.25 -18.60
N CYS A 40 0.20 -0.05 -18.29
CA CYS A 40 -0.82 0.32 -19.26
C CYS A 40 -0.54 1.67 -19.92
N PHE A 41 0.01 2.62 -19.18
CA PHE A 41 0.36 3.94 -19.71
C PHE A 41 1.79 4.02 -20.28
N GLY A 42 2.51 2.92 -20.35
CA GLY A 42 3.89 2.88 -20.88
C GLY A 42 4.85 3.80 -20.10
N LYS A 43 4.69 3.89 -18.78
CA LYS A 43 5.53 4.74 -17.92
C LYS A 43 6.67 3.97 -17.26
N ALA A 44 6.51 2.66 -17.07
CA ALA A 44 7.52 1.76 -16.56
C ALA A 44 7.19 0.33 -16.99
N ASN A 45 8.16 -0.57 -16.88
CA ASN A 45 7.98 -2.01 -16.98
C ASN A 45 8.05 -2.58 -15.56
N VAL A 46 6.89 -2.81 -14.94
CA VAL A 46 6.79 -3.30 -13.57
C VAL A 46 6.27 -4.72 -13.58
N GLN A 47 6.93 -5.60 -12.85
CA GLN A 47 6.50 -6.98 -12.61
C GLN A 47 6.33 -7.20 -11.12
N GLY A 48 5.28 -7.93 -10.73
CA GLY A 48 5.00 -8.15 -9.33
C GLY A 48 4.53 -9.54 -8.99
N GLY A 49 4.68 -9.90 -7.70
CA GLY A 49 4.28 -11.17 -7.15
C GLY A 49 4.60 -11.28 -5.67
N THR A 50 4.31 -12.45 -5.10
CA THR A 50 4.58 -12.74 -3.67
C THR A 50 5.85 -13.59 -3.45
N VAL A 51 6.45 -14.09 -4.54
CA VAL A 51 7.61 -14.99 -4.47
C VAL A 51 8.91 -14.20 -4.61
N MET A 52 9.76 -14.29 -3.62
CA MET A 52 11.11 -13.72 -3.62
C MET A 52 12.07 -14.65 -4.38
N ILE A 53 12.82 -14.10 -5.32
CA ILE A 53 13.66 -14.86 -6.24
C ILE A 53 15.12 -14.81 -5.79
N GLY A 54 15.73 -15.97 -5.50
CA GLY A 54 17.09 -16.09 -5.00
C GLY A 54 18.19 -16.13 -6.07
N ASP A 55 17.86 -15.90 -7.35
CA ASP A 55 18.85 -15.82 -8.43
C ASP A 55 19.18 -14.34 -8.71
N LYS A 56 20.42 -13.94 -8.43
CA LYS A 56 20.86 -12.56 -8.67
C LYS A 56 20.77 -12.12 -10.13
N ASN A 57 20.92 -13.03 -11.09
CA ASN A 57 20.83 -12.67 -12.52
C ASN A 57 19.45 -12.14 -12.92
N PHE A 58 18.40 -12.53 -12.18
CA PHE A 58 17.05 -12.02 -12.35
C PHE A 58 16.96 -10.49 -12.15
N TYR A 59 17.84 -9.92 -11.33
CA TYR A 59 17.85 -8.49 -10.98
C TYR A 59 18.65 -7.62 -11.93
N LYS A 60 19.29 -8.19 -12.96
CA LYS A 60 20.03 -7.40 -13.96
C LYS A 60 19.11 -6.45 -14.72
N GLY A 61 19.47 -5.16 -14.72
CA GLY A 61 18.71 -4.11 -15.38
C GLY A 61 17.41 -3.73 -14.64
N ILE A 62 17.18 -4.21 -13.42
CA ILE A 62 16.14 -3.68 -12.54
C ILE A 62 16.68 -2.40 -11.89
N GLU A 63 15.83 -1.40 -11.76
CA GLU A 63 16.17 -0.09 -11.17
C GLU A 63 15.51 0.12 -9.80
N THR A 64 14.37 -0.53 -9.57
CA THR A 64 13.65 -0.40 -8.30
C THR A 64 13.05 -1.74 -7.88
N ILE A 65 13.25 -2.10 -6.62
CA ILE A 65 12.60 -3.24 -5.96
C ILE A 65 11.73 -2.67 -4.85
N ARG A 66 10.40 -2.86 -4.94
CA ARG A 66 9.47 -2.47 -3.88
C ARG A 66 9.03 -3.69 -3.09
N ILE A 67 9.05 -3.58 -1.79
CA ILE A 67 8.78 -4.68 -0.86
C ILE A 67 7.71 -4.21 0.13
N GLN A 68 6.53 -4.84 0.08
CA GLN A 68 5.40 -4.44 0.90
C GLN A 68 5.38 -5.19 2.24
N ARG A 69 5.41 -4.46 3.36
CA ARG A 69 5.13 -4.94 4.72
C ARG A 69 5.82 -6.26 5.12
N GLN A 70 7.00 -6.52 4.62
CA GLN A 70 7.74 -7.72 4.99
C GLN A 70 8.24 -7.61 6.43
N ALA A 71 8.07 -8.67 7.24
CA ALA A 71 8.31 -8.63 8.68
C ALA A 71 8.87 -9.92 9.28
N THR A 72 9.14 -10.94 8.46
CA THR A 72 9.71 -12.20 8.93
C THR A 72 11.23 -12.21 8.86
N GLU A 73 11.85 -13.04 9.68
CA GLU A 73 13.31 -13.23 9.67
C GLU A 73 13.84 -13.73 8.32
N GLN A 74 13.06 -14.60 7.64
CA GLN A 74 13.43 -15.06 6.29
C GLN A 74 13.43 -13.88 5.31
N GLN A 75 12.48 -12.98 5.41
CA GLN A 75 12.39 -11.79 4.56
C GLN A 75 13.53 -10.80 4.88
N LEU A 76 13.87 -10.61 6.16
CA LEU A 76 15.04 -9.82 6.55
C LEU A 76 16.34 -10.39 5.96
N ASN A 77 16.55 -11.69 6.04
CA ASN A 77 17.71 -12.34 5.46
C ASN A 77 17.77 -12.17 3.93
N TYR A 78 16.60 -12.23 3.28
CA TYR A 78 16.52 -11.96 1.86
C TYR A 78 16.86 -10.51 1.50
N ILE A 79 16.44 -9.54 2.29
CA ILE A 79 16.79 -8.13 2.07
C ILE A 79 18.29 -7.89 2.32
N LYS A 80 18.88 -8.52 3.34
CA LYS A 80 20.33 -8.51 3.54
C LYS A 80 21.08 -9.07 2.32
N TRP A 81 20.58 -10.16 1.76
CA TRP A 81 21.11 -10.72 0.53
C TRP A 81 20.96 -9.75 -0.65
N LEU A 82 19.80 -9.13 -0.85
CA LEU A 82 19.60 -8.11 -1.89
C LEU A 82 20.57 -6.93 -1.74
N LYS A 83 20.84 -6.48 -0.51
CA LYS A 83 21.84 -5.42 -0.24
C LYS A 83 23.24 -5.86 -0.66
N ASN A 84 23.61 -7.12 -0.46
CA ASN A 84 24.88 -7.65 -0.94
C ASN A 84 24.93 -7.69 -2.47
N VAL A 85 23.85 -8.11 -3.13
CA VAL A 85 23.75 -8.06 -4.60
C VAL A 85 23.83 -6.63 -5.12
N GLN A 86 23.15 -5.68 -4.47
CA GLN A 86 23.18 -4.26 -4.82
C GLN A 86 24.59 -3.67 -4.77
N ALA A 87 25.45 -4.18 -3.88
CA ALA A 87 26.84 -3.72 -3.75
C ALA A 87 27.75 -4.24 -4.88
N GLU A 88 27.32 -5.22 -5.68
CA GLU A 88 28.09 -5.71 -6.82
C GLU A 88 27.97 -4.72 -8.00
N LYS A 89 29.06 -4.54 -8.76
CA LYS A 89 29.18 -3.52 -9.84
C LYS A 89 28.11 -3.60 -10.92
N ASP A 90 27.58 -4.79 -11.18
CA ASP A 90 26.60 -5.03 -12.27
C ASP A 90 25.14 -4.71 -11.89
N PHE A 91 24.91 -4.28 -10.65
CA PHE A 91 23.58 -4.02 -10.12
C PHE A 91 23.47 -2.58 -9.64
N ASN A 92 22.41 -1.91 -10.07
CA ASN A 92 22.14 -0.50 -9.70
C ASN A 92 20.65 -0.30 -9.41
N PHE A 93 20.08 -1.13 -8.57
CA PHE A 93 18.70 -0.97 -8.13
C PHE A 93 18.66 -0.35 -6.73
N ARG A 94 17.55 0.31 -6.43
CA ARG A 94 17.22 0.74 -5.06
C ARG A 94 16.13 -0.16 -4.49
N ILE A 95 16.15 -0.33 -3.18
CA ILE A 95 15.17 -1.12 -2.42
C ILE A 95 14.27 -0.16 -1.65
N VAL A 96 12.97 -0.23 -1.92
CA VAL A 96 11.94 0.61 -1.31
C VAL A 96 11.03 -0.28 -0.45
N TYR A 97 10.92 0.03 0.84
CA TYR A 97 9.96 -0.59 1.72
C TYR A 97 8.62 0.16 1.69
N GLU A 98 7.55 -0.55 1.39
CA GLU A 98 6.20 0.02 1.30
C GLU A 98 5.39 -0.33 2.54
N ILE A 99 4.81 0.69 3.21
CA ILE A 99 3.99 0.50 4.40
C ILE A 99 2.83 1.51 4.46
N ASP A 100 1.64 1.02 4.74
CA ASP A 100 0.41 1.80 4.89
C ASP A 100 -0.24 1.69 6.28
N ASP A 101 0.37 0.93 7.19
CA ASP A 101 -0.07 0.72 8.59
C ASP A 101 0.92 1.31 9.59
N LEU A 102 0.45 1.64 10.81
CA LEU A 102 1.28 2.12 11.93
C LEU A 102 1.69 0.94 12.82
N ILE A 103 2.64 0.13 12.38
CA ILE A 103 2.98 -1.16 13.00
C ILE A 103 3.70 -1.08 14.35
N PHE A 104 4.20 0.09 14.77
CA PHE A 104 4.89 0.26 16.06
C PHE A 104 4.01 0.89 17.14
N ARG A 105 2.69 1.03 16.92
CA ARG A 105 1.76 1.55 17.91
C ARG A 105 1.59 0.59 19.08
N GLU A 106 1.42 1.15 20.27
CA GLU A 106 1.18 0.40 21.52
C GLU A 106 -0.30 0.37 21.91
N ASP A 107 -1.11 1.26 21.31
CA ASP A 107 -2.52 1.46 21.62
C ASP A 107 -3.46 0.76 20.62
N ILE A 108 -3.04 -0.39 20.09
CA ILE A 108 -3.88 -1.17 19.18
C ILE A 108 -5.05 -1.76 19.96
N PRO A 109 -6.30 -1.52 19.53
CA PRO A 109 -7.48 -2.01 20.24
C PRO A 109 -7.52 -3.54 20.34
N ASP A 110 -8.01 -4.08 21.47
CA ASP A 110 -8.06 -5.53 21.74
C ASP A 110 -8.95 -6.29 20.74
N TYR A 111 -9.95 -5.64 20.17
CA TYR A 111 -10.81 -6.24 19.13
C TYR A 111 -10.12 -6.38 17.77
N ASN A 112 -8.97 -5.72 17.55
CA ASN A 112 -8.24 -5.86 16.29
C ASN A 112 -7.58 -7.24 16.23
N LYS A 113 -8.09 -8.10 15.37
CA LYS A 113 -7.60 -9.49 15.23
C LYS A 113 -6.14 -9.60 14.79
N PHE A 114 -5.51 -8.52 14.31
CA PHE A 114 -4.10 -8.47 13.96
C PHE A 114 -3.22 -7.92 15.08
N LYS A 115 -3.80 -7.53 16.22
CA LYS A 115 -3.07 -6.96 17.35
C LYS A 115 -1.88 -7.81 17.75
N PHE A 116 -2.06 -9.12 17.85
CA PHE A 116 -1.01 -10.06 18.25
C PHE A 116 0.24 -9.97 17.33
N ALA A 117 0.06 -9.76 16.03
CA ALA A 117 1.16 -9.64 15.10
C ALA A 117 1.89 -8.30 15.24
N PHE A 118 1.15 -7.21 15.52
CA PHE A 118 1.74 -5.89 15.72
C PHE A 118 2.41 -5.71 17.08
N GLU A 119 2.01 -6.49 18.08
CA GLU A 119 2.59 -6.46 19.43
C GLU A 119 3.78 -7.41 19.60
N ASP A 120 4.00 -8.34 18.69
CA ASP A 120 5.15 -9.25 18.74
C ASP A 120 6.46 -8.46 18.61
N PRO A 121 7.32 -8.46 19.66
CA PRO A 121 8.58 -7.71 19.64
C PRO A 121 9.51 -8.14 18.51
N LYS A 122 9.48 -9.42 18.12
CA LYS A 122 10.30 -9.97 17.05
C LYS A 122 9.87 -9.42 15.69
N ILE A 123 8.57 -9.35 15.43
CA ILE A 123 8.01 -8.77 14.21
C ILE A 123 8.37 -7.29 14.12
N ARG A 124 8.20 -6.54 15.22
CA ARG A 124 8.54 -5.12 15.30
C ARG A 124 10.02 -4.87 15.03
N GLN A 125 10.89 -5.61 15.70
CA GLN A 125 12.33 -5.48 15.50
C GLN A 125 12.73 -5.82 14.07
N THR A 126 12.23 -6.93 13.52
CA THR A 126 12.52 -7.34 12.15
C THR A 126 12.06 -6.30 11.13
N SER A 127 10.84 -5.76 11.30
CA SER A 127 10.33 -4.69 10.43
C SER A 127 11.19 -3.43 10.50
N MET A 128 11.65 -3.06 11.70
CA MET A 128 12.54 -1.91 11.91
C MET A 128 13.87 -2.10 11.20
N GLU A 129 14.50 -3.27 11.36
CA GLU A 129 15.77 -3.59 10.68
C GLU A 129 15.61 -3.55 9.16
N ILE A 130 14.51 -4.08 8.63
CA ILE A 130 14.22 -4.03 7.19
C ILE A 130 14.11 -2.58 6.71
N MET A 131 13.34 -1.73 7.40
CA MET A 131 13.18 -0.33 7.04
C MET A 131 14.51 0.45 7.08
N GLN A 132 15.40 0.10 8.01
CA GLN A 132 16.73 0.72 8.12
C GLN A 132 17.68 0.27 7.01
N LEU A 133 17.56 -0.97 6.53
CA LEU A 133 18.35 -1.52 5.43
C LEU A 133 17.92 -1.03 4.06
N CYS A 134 16.63 -0.70 3.89
CA CYS A 134 16.10 -0.22 2.62
C CYS A 134 16.60 1.19 2.31
N ASP A 135 16.77 1.47 1.03
CA ASP A 135 17.25 2.77 0.56
C ASP A 135 16.19 3.85 0.74
N GLU A 136 14.91 3.47 0.77
CA GLU A 136 13.76 4.36 0.91
C GLU A 136 12.60 3.62 1.59
N VAL A 137 11.76 4.36 2.31
CA VAL A 137 10.47 3.88 2.81
C VAL A 137 9.35 4.70 2.17
N SER A 138 8.32 4.05 1.62
CA SER A 138 7.14 4.74 1.10
C SER A 138 5.94 4.57 2.02
N VAL A 139 5.24 5.68 2.27
CA VAL A 139 4.09 5.77 3.20
C VAL A 139 2.94 6.55 2.56
N THR A 140 1.76 6.54 3.18
CA THR A 140 0.54 7.13 2.58
C THR A 140 0.35 8.62 2.86
N ASN A 141 0.93 9.17 3.93
CA ASN A 141 0.72 10.56 4.33
C ASN A 141 1.85 11.11 5.21
N GLU A 142 1.86 12.42 5.42
CA GLU A 142 2.88 13.12 6.20
C GLU A 142 2.91 12.71 7.69
N TYR A 143 1.76 12.34 8.26
CA TYR A 143 1.73 11.84 9.63
C TYR A 143 2.55 10.55 9.76
N MET A 144 2.34 9.58 8.85
CA MET A 144 3.12 8.34 8.83
C MET A 144 4.60 8.59 8.54
N ARG A 145 4.91 9.55 7.66
CA ARG A 145 6.30 9.93 7.40
C ARG A 145 7.00 10.36 8.68
N ASN A 146 6.42 11.30 9.41
CA ASN A 146 7.00 11.80 10.66
C ASN A 146 7.10 10.69 11.72
N TYR A 147 6.06 9.85 11.83
CA TYR A 147 6.03 8.70 12.71
C TYR A 147 7.19 7.73 12.44
N TYR A 148 7.40 7.34 11.18
CA TYR A 148 8.47 6.40 10.83
C TYR A 148 9.86 7.02 10.90
N ILE A 149 10.03 8.30 10.63
CA ILE A 149 11.30 9.01 10.88
C ILE A 149 11.67 8.91 12.38
N GLU A 150 10.71 9.18 13.25
CA GLU A 150 10.91 9.08 14.70
C GLU A 150 11.27 7.65 15.15
N LYS A 151 10.52 6.66 14.68
CA LYS A 151 10.67 5.26 15.13
C LYS A 151 11.89 4.55 14.57
N THR A 152 12.26 4.81 13.32
CA THR A 152 13.33 4.06 12.63
C THR A 152 14.62 4.84 12.48
N GLY A 153 14.58 6.15 12.58
CA GLY A 153 15.71 7.03 12.25
C GLY A 153 15.98 7.18 10.76
N ASN A 154 15.27 6.45 9.90
CA ASN A 154 15.41 6.58 8.44
C ASN A 154 14.76 7.90 8.00
N LYS A 155 15.55 8.78 7.40
CA LYS A 155 15.08 10.09 6.90
C LYS A 155 14.62 10.06 5.45
N ASN A 156 14.92 8.99 4.72
CA ASN A 156 14.54 8.83 3.33
C ASN A 156 13.16 8.17 3.23
N ILE A 157 12.12 8.94 3.56
CA ILE A 157 10.74 8.49 3.55
C ILE A 157 9.92 9.35 2.59
N THR A 158 9.35 8.71 1.57
CA THR A 158 8.53 9.36 0.53
C THR A 158 7.04 9.13 0.80
N VAL A 159 6.25 10.19 0.67
CA VAL A 159 4.81 10.11 0.76
C VAL A 159 4.21 9.80 -0.62
N ILE A 160 3.56 8.65 -0.72
CA ILE A 160 2.78 8.25 -1.89
C ILE A 160 1.33 8.03 -1.43
N PRO A 161 0.44 9.03 -1.59
CA PRO A 161 -0.94 8.93 -1.13
C PRO A 161 -1.71 7.78 -1.78
N ASN A 162 -2.71 7.25 -1.09
CA ASN A 162 -3.69 6.39 -1.72
C ASN A 162 -4.52 7.20 -2.72
N PHE A 163 -4.79 6.62 -3.88
CA PHE A 163 -5.60 7.26 -4.90
C PHE A 163 -6.54 6.25 -5.56
N ILE A 164 -7.67 6.78 -6.04
CA ILE A 164 -8.61 6.02 -6.85
C ILE A 164 -8.27 6.26 -8.31
N PRO A 165 -8.09 5.21 -9.14
CA PRO A 165 -7.84 5.38 -10.56
C PRO A 165 -8.93 6.24 -11.22
N ARG A 166 -8.53 7.24 -12.02
CA ARG A 166 -9.46 8.19 -12.64
C ARG A 166 -10.57 7.52 -13.46
N PHE A 167 -10.24 6.43 -14.19
CA PHE A 167 -11.25 5.69 -14.97
C PHE A 167 -12.36 5.08 -14.10
N TRP A 168 -12.10 4.80 -12.82
CA TRP A 168 -13.15 4.39 -11.88
C TRP A 168 -14.04 5.58 -11.53
N MET A 169 -13.43 6.74 -11.28
CA MET A 169 -14.17 7.96 -11.02
C MET A 169 -15.06 8.31 -12.21
N ASP A 170 -14.52 8.30 -13.43
CA ASP A 170 -15.27 8.62 -14.64
C ASP A 170 -16.43 7.63 -14.91
N ARG A 171 -16.28 6.37 -14.51
CA ARG A 171 -17.28 5.33 -14.73
C ARG A 171 -18.36 5.24 -13.63
N PHE A 172 -17.96 5.40 -12.37
CA PHE A 172 -18.83 5.11 -11.22
C PHE A 172 -19.30 6.36 -10.48
N PHE A 173 -18.66 7.49 -10.68
CA PHE A 173 -18.97 8.75 -9.99
C PHE A 173 -19.43 9.84 -10.98
N ASP A 174 -20.44 9.52 -11.78
CA ASP A 174 -21.16 10.53 -12.56
C ASP A 174 -21.99 11.38 -11.60
N LEU A 175 -21.44 12.51 -11.17
CA LEU A 175 -22.07 13.41 -10.20
C LEU A 175 -23.42 13.95 -10.69
N ASP A 176 -23.60 14.10 -11.99
CA ASP A 176 -24.84 14.60 -12.55
C ASP A 176 -25.93 13.52 -12.50
N LYS A 177 -25.60 12.28 -12.83
CA LYS A 177 -26.51 11.15 -12.60
C LYS A 177 -26.84 10.93 -11.13
N ILE A 178 -25.86 11.12 -10.24
CA ILE A 178 -26.11 11.04 -8.80
C ILE A 178 -27.12 12.12 -8.39
N LYS A 179 -26.93 13.37 -8.81
CA LYS A 179 -27.87 14.49 -8.54
C LYS A 179 -29.25 14.24 -9.13
N GLU A 180 -29.34 13.81 -10.39
CA GLU A 180 -30.61 13.43 -11.03
C GLU A 180 -31.33 12.34 -10.25
N ASN A 181 -30.61 11.29 -9.82
CA ASN A 181 -31.19 10.22 -9.01
C ASN A 181 -31.72 10.73 -7.66
N PHE A 182 -31.00 11.63 -7.00
CA PHE A 182 -31.47 12.24 -5.77
C PHE A 182 -32.76 13.04 -6.00
N GLN A 183 -32.81 13.86 -7.06
CA GLN A 183 -33.99 14.64 -7.42
C GLN A 183 -35.19 13.75 -7.81
N ARG A 184 -34.93 12.75 -8.66
CA ARG A 184 -35.94 11.81 -9.17
C ARG A 184 -36.59 10.97 -8.10
N PHE A 185 -35.79 10.46 -7.15
CA PHE A 185 -36.32 9.54 -6.14
C PHE A 185 -36.71 10.21 -4.83
N LYS A 186 -36.47 11.51 -4.66
CA LYS A 186 -36.77 12.29 -3.43
C LYS A 186 -36.33 11.54 -2.15
N ARG A 187 -35.21 10.81 -2.24
CA ARG A 187 -34.69 9.99 -1.14
C ARG A 187 -33.77 10.80 -0.25
N LYS A 188 -33.77 10.48 1.03
CA LYS A 188 -32.69 10.93 1.91
C LYS A 188 -31.34 10.40 1.40
N PRO A 189 -30.21 11.13 1.56
CA PRO A 189 -28.89 10.64 1.26
C PRO A 189 -28.63 9.30 1.98
N ARG A 190 -28.09 8.33 1.26
CA ARG A 190 -27.65 7.06 1.85
C ARG A 190 -26.21 7.19 2.28
N ILE A 191 -25.91 6.76 3.49
CA ILE A 191 -24.54 6.65 4.00
C ILE A 191 -24.25 5.18 4.20
N VAL A 192 -23.15 4.72 3.63
CA VAL A 192 -22.69 3.34 3.74
C VAL A 192 -21.34 3.33 4.46
N TYR A 193 -21.25 2.55 5.52
CA TYR A 193 -19.99 2.26 6.16
C TYR A 193 -19.41 0.95 5.61
N CYS A 194 -18.18 1.01 5.11
CA CYS A 194 -17.41 -0.14 4.64
C CYS A 194 -16.13 -0.27 5.46
N GLY A 195 -15.94 -1.40 6.11
CA GLY A 195 -14.75 -1.69 6.89
C GLY A 195 -14.36 -3.16 6.83
N SER A 196 -13.10 -3.47 7.09
CA SER A 196 -12.64 -4.85 7.23
C SER A 196 -13.03 -5.43 8.60
N GLY A 197 -13.05 -6.77 8.72
CA GLY A 197 -13.26 -7.44 10.00
C GLY A 197 -12.20 -7.14 11.08
N ALA A 198 -11.14 -6.41 10.74
CA ALA A 198 -10.15 -5.91 11.70
C ALA A 198 -10.69 -4.76 12.57
N HIS A 199 -11.75 -4.08 12.11
CA HIS A 199 -12.36 -2.94 12.79
C HIS A 199 -13.57 -3.32 13.65
N PHE A 200 -13.92 -4.62 13.71
CA PHE A 200 -15.11 -5.09 14.41
C PHE A 200 -14.80 -6.27 15.32
N ASP A 201 -15.34 -6.25 16.51
CA ASP A 201 -15.45 -7.43 17.37
C ASP A 201 -16.72 -8.21 17.00
N ILE A 202 -16.56 -9.22 16.14
CA ILE A 202 -17.69 -10.03 15.66
C ILE A 202 -18.32 -10.86 16.79
N GLU A 203 -17.51 -11.27 17.76
CA GLU A 203 -17.95 -12.17 18.84
C GLU A 203 -18.53 -11.43 20.05
N ASN A 204 -18.02 -10.24 20.35
CA ASN A 204 -18.31 -9.50 21.56
C ASN A 204 -18.78 -8.05 21.35
N ARG A 205 -19.47 -7.77 20.27
CA ARG A 205 -19.93 -6.42 19.85
C ARG A 205 -20.55 -5.56 20.97
N ILE A 206 -21.17 -6.21 21.96
CA ILE A 206 -21.83 -5.53 23.07
C ILE A 206 -20.84 -5.18 24.20
N LYS A 207 -19.73 -5.89 24.30
CA LYS A 207 -18.78 -5.77 25.41
C LYS A 207 -17.59 -4.88 25.11
N GLN A 208 -17.20 -4.76 23.84
CA GLN A 208 -16.07 -3.94 23.41
C GLN A 208 -16.53 -2.77 22.54
N LYS A 209 -15.94 -1.62 22.76
CA LYS A 209 -16.18 -0.42 21.94
C LYS A 209 -15.35 -0.50 20.67
N ASP A 210 -15.79 -1.32 19.72
CA ASP A 210 -15.20 -1.39 18.40
C ASP A 210 -15.47 -0.10 17.55
N ASP A 211 -14.89 -0.02 16.39
CA ASP A 211 -15.09 1.15 15.51
C ASP A 211 -16.56 1.33 15.14
N PHE A 212 -17.32 0.24 15.03
CA PHE A 212 -18.75 0.30 14.75
C PHE A 212 -19.57 0.90 15.91
N PHE A 213 -19.14 0.74 17.14
CA PHE A 213 -19.78 1.35 18.31
C PHE A 213 -19.82 2.88 18.16
N HIS A 214 -18.70 3.49 17.78
CA HIS A 214 -18.63 4.93 17.56
C HIS A 214 -19.41 5.39 16.32
N VAL A 215 -19.35 4.62 15.24
CA VAL A 215 -20.17 4.87 14.03
C VAL A 215 -21.67 4.79 14.37
N ASN A 216 -22.09 3.79 15.16
CA ASN A 216 -23.48 3.63 15.56
C ASN A 216 -24.00 4.81 16.39
N GLU A 217 -23.15 5.42 17.22
CA GLU A 217 -23.51 6.65 17.94
C GLU A 217 -23.82 7.82 16.98
N VAL A 218 -22.97 7.99 15.95
CA VAL A 218 -23.20 8.98 14.89
C VAL A 218 -24.48 8.68 14.12
N ILE A 219 -24.71 7.40 13.78
CA ILE A 219 -25.95 6.95 13.11
C ILE A 219 -27.19 7.37 13.92
N ARG A 220 -27.21 7.03 15.21
CA ARG A 220 -28.34 7.38 16.10
C ARG A 220 -28.63 8.87 16.16
N LYS A 221 -27.58 9.71 16.16
CA LYS A 221 -27.70 11.16 16.18
C LYS A 221 -28.15 11.78 14.84
N THR A 222 -28.03 11.03 13.75
CA THR A 222 -28.27 11.54 12.40
C THR A 222 -29.34 10.78 11.63
N VAL A 223 -30.00 9.78 12.25
CA VAL A 223 -31.00 8.92 11.59
C VAL A 223 -32.15 9.69 10.96
N ASP A 224 -32.55 10.80 11.56
CA ASP A 224 -33.63 11.64 11.02
C ASP A 224 -33.21 12.45 9.81
N LYS A 225 -31.95 12.70 9.63
CA LYS A 225 -31.36 13.49 8.54
C LYS A 225 -30.95 12.67 7.34
N PHE A 226 -30.49 11.43 7.58
CA PHE A 226 -29.95 10.53 6.57
C PHE A 226 -30.67 9.19 6.56
N GLN A 227 -30.57 8.49 5.44
CA GLN A 227 -30.93 7.08 5.33
C GLN A 227 -29.65 6.25 5.42
N TRP A 228 -29.52 5.52 6.51
CA TRP A 228 -28.40 4.62 6.76
C TRP A 228 -28.70 3.21 6.27
#